data_6fa6078af5a62b7cea36fbbd8c2fb865
#
_entry.id   6fa6078af5a62b7cea36fbbd8c2fb865
#
_cell.length_a   1.000
_cell.length_b   1.000
_cell.length_c   1.000
_cell.angle_alpha   90.00
_cell.angle_beta   90.00
_cell.angle_gamma   90.00
#
_symmetry.space_group_name_H-M   'P 1'
#
loop_
_entity.id
_entity.type
_entity.pdbx_description
1 polymer ?
#
loop_
_entity_poly.entity_id
_entity_poly.type
_entity_poly.pdbx_seq_one_letter_code
_entity_poly.pdbx_strand_id
1 'polypeptide(L)'
;MPAATIPAPPEIPGAEQRSVTIDTHDVGPLGIHLYDAGDGPPVLLLHGWPQDAACWRHVIPRLADRHRLIAPDLRGFGRSDAPDSGYDGMTFGADAIALLDALEIERAHVIGHDWGGFAAFAAGIAAPSRIASMVVLNTIPPWVEPSPRLVLELWRTSYAFALAAFGERIVRGRPDVIARMLRADRVHDGITRADAEAYAARLQRPESARATALLYRSYTRSFKAVMVERRFKDLRLSVPTRFLFGTNDMAVPRQLLNGVERHCDDLVVEYVADSGHFIQEEKPGLVAEQAAELFARYPA
;
A
#
# COMPACT_ATOMS: atom_id res chain seq x y z
N MET A 1 2.02 -33.23 2.94
CA MET A 1 1.73 -32.71 1.59
C MET A 1 3.01 -32.07 1.07
N PRO A 2 3.41 -32.25 -0.21
CA PRO A 2 4.55 -31.48 -0.74
C PRO A 2 4.28 -30.00 -0.57
N ALA A 3 5.32 -29.23 -0.23
CA ALA A 3 5.23 -27.78 -0.13
C ALA A 3 4.75 -27.26 -1.51
N ALA A 4 3.68 -26.48 -1.52
CA ALA A 4 3.20 -25.87 -2.73
C ALA A 4 4.31 -24.99 -3.30
N THR A 5 4.63 -25.15 -4.58
CA THR A 5 5.61 -24.29 -5.24
C THR A 5 5.07 -22.87 -5.24
N ILE A 6 5.77 -21.95 -4.57
CA ILE A 6 5.40 -20.55 -4.55
C ILE A 6 5.65 -19.96 -5.95
N PRO A 7 4.64 -19.43 -6.64
CA PRO A 7 4.82 -18.90 -7.97
C PRO A 7 5.76 -17.69 -7.96
N ALA A 8 6.62 -17.60 -8.95
CA ALA A 8 7.42 -16.40 -9.18
C ALA A 8 6.49 -15.18 -9.42
N PRO A 9 6.90 -13.97 -9.03
CA PRO A 9 6.19 -12.77 -9.44
C PRO A 9 6.23 -12.63 -10.96
N PRO A 10 5.18 -12.03 -11.58
CA PRO A 10 5.14 -11.88 -13.02
C PRO A 10 6.27 -10.99 -13.54
N GLU A 11 6.70 -11.24 -14.77
CA GLU A 11 7.51 -10.26 -15.50
C GLU A 11 6.65 -9.06 -15.86
N ILE A 12 7.17 -7.86 -15.68
CA ILE A 12 6.55 -6.60 -16.08
C ILE A 12 7.37 -6.04 -17.24
N PRO A 13 6.76 -5.80 -18.41
CA PRO A 13 7.49 -5.29 -19.56
C PRO A 13 8.26 -4.01 -19.24
N GLY A 14 9.56 -4.00 -19.54
CA GLY A 14 10.44 -2.86 -19.29
C GLY A 14 10.87 -2.67 -17.84
N ALA A 15 10.51 -3.58 -16.93
CA ALA A 15 10.95 -3.53 -15.54
C ALA A 15 12.00 -4.60 -15.24
N GLU A 16 13.06 -4.19 -14.57
CA GLU A 16 14.07 -5.08 -13.99
C GLU A 16 13.68 -5.43 -12.55
N GLN A 17 13.90 -6.69 -12.15
CA GLN A 17 13.76 -7.11 -10.76
C GLN A 17 15.14 -7.14 -10.09
N ARG A 18 15.27 -6.46 -8.96
CA ARG A 18 16.50 -6.44 -8.18
C ARG A 18 16.25 -6.33 -6.69
N SER A 19 17.28 -6.50 -5.90
CA SER A 19 17.21 -6.31 -4.44
C SER A 19 18.16 -5.19 -4.02
N VAL A 20 17.73 -4.41 -3.04
CA VAL A 20 18.49 -3.33 -2.42
C VAL A 20 18.47 -3.53 -0.91
N THR A 21 19.56 -3.30 -0.23
CA THR A 21 19.60 -3.29 1.23
C THR A 21 19.35 -1.87 1.71
N ILE A 22 18.36 -1.70 2.57
CA ILE A 22 18.08 -0.43 3.28
C ILE A 22 18.54 -0.53 4.73
N ASP A 23 18.96 0.60 5.30
CA ASP A 23 19.26 0.69 6.72
C ASP A 23 18.02 1.14 7.49
N THR A 24 17.51 0.28 8.36
CA THR A 24 16.31 0.58 9.16
C THR A 24 16.69 0.89 10.61
N HIS A 25 15.92 1.77 11.26
CA HIS A 25 16.17 2.16 12.64
C HIS A 25 15.79 1.09 13.67
N ASP A 26 14.93 0.12 13.28
CA ASP A 26 14.33 -0.85 14.19
C ASP A 26 14.97 -2.26 14.11
N VAL A 27 15.43 -2.68 12.92
CA VAL A 27 15.98 -4.03 12.71
C VAL A 27 17.36 -4.04 12.03
N GLY A 28 17.93 -2.87 11.72
CA GLY A 28 19.19 -2.75 10.98
C GLY A 28 19.02 -3.02 9.48
N PRO A 29 20.03 -3.59 8.81
CA PRO A 29 19.98 -3.84 7.38
C PRO A 29 18.83 -4.77 7.00
N LEU A 30 18.06 -4.38 5.97
CA LEU A 30 16.90 -5.10 5.48
C LEU A 30 16.93 -5.20 3.94
N GLY A 31 16.85 -6.40 3.41
CA GLY A 31 16.78 -6.66 1.97
C GLY A 31 15.39 -6.37 1.41
N ILE A 32 15.30 -5.44 0.48
CA ILE A 32 14.07 -5.06 -0.22
C ILE A 32 14.19 -5.50 -1.67
N HIS A 33 13.28 -6.36 -2.11
CA HIS A 33 13.10 -6.71 -3.51
C HIS A 33 12.21 -5.67 -4.18
N LEU A 34 12.50 -5.32 -5.43
CA LEU A 34 11.72 -4.31 -6.16
C LEU A 34 11.72 -4.54 -7.68
N TYR A 35 10.73 -3.97 -8.35
CA TYR A 35 10.78 -3.69 -9.78
C TYR A 35 11.28 -2.26 -9.98
N ASP A 36 12.17 -2.05 -10.96
CA ASP A 36 12.72 -0.76 -11.36
C ASP A 36 12.55 -0.62 -12.87
N ALA A 37 11.85 0.41 -13.34
CA ALA A 37 11.46 0.56 -14.73
C ALA A 37 11.50 2.02 -15.18
N GLY A 38 12.00 2.25 -16.40
CA GLY A 38 12.07 3.58 -16.99
C GLY A 38 13.18 4.46 -16.42
N ASP A 39 13.31 5.63 -17.02
CA ASP A 39 14.28 6.67 -16.66
C ASP A 39 13.54 8.01 -16.50
N GLY A 40 13.95 8.86 -15.58
CA GLY A 40 13.35 10.17 -15.35
C GLY A 40 13.04 10.45 -13.90
N PRO A 41 12.13 11.41 -13.60
CA PRO A 41 11.76 11.72 -12.23
C PRO A 41 11.26 10.46 -11.50
N PRO A 42 11.77 10.18 -10.28
CA PRO A 42 11.49 8.94 -9.58
C PRO A 42 10.08 8.93 -8.96
N VAL A 43 9.45 7.75 -9.01
CA VAL A 43 8.14 7.47 -8.41
C VAL A 43 8.22 6.17 -7.60
N LEU A 44 7.95 6.23 -6.31
CA LEU A 44 7.75 5.04 -5.48
C LEU A 44 6.31 4.53 -5.62
N LEU A 45 6.16 3.21 -5.80
CA LEU A 45 4.88 2.52 -5.93
C LEU A 45 4.70 1.57 -4.74
N LEU A 46 3.97 1.99 -3.71
CA LEU A 46 3.83 1.25 -2.45
C LEU A 46 2.53 0.44 -2.43
N HIS A 47 2.65 -0.89 -2.42
CA HIS A 47 1.50 -1.81 -2.41
C HIS A 47 0.88 -1.98 -1.02
N GLY A 48 -0.29 -2.64 -0.98
CA GLY A 48 -0.96 -3.01 0.26
C GLY A 48 -1.11 -4.53 0.45
N TRP A 49 -1.77 -4.93 1.53
CA TRP A 49 -2.11 -6.30 1.81
C TRP A 49 -3.41 -6.69 1.07
N PRO A 50 -3.55 -7.91 0.53
CA PRO A 50 -2.63 -9.05 0.55
C PRO A 50 -1.78 -9.18 -0.72
N GLN A 51 -1.44 -8.07 -1.34
CA GLN A 51 -0.67 -8.02 -2.58
C GLN A 51 0.84 -7.88 -2.33
N ASP A 52 1.59 -7.80 -3.41
CA ASP A 52 3.00 -7.48 -3.50
C ASP A 52 3.22 -6.46 -4.63
N ALA A 53 4.47 -6.12 -4.94
CA ALA A 53 4.80 -5.13 -5.96
C ALA A 53 4.22 -5.43 -7.36
N ALA A 54 3.87 -6.69 -7.64
CA ALA A 54 3.24 -7.08 -8.91
C ALA A 54 1.86 -6.43 -9.14
N CYS A 55 1.24 -5.84 -8.12
CA CYS A 55 -0.03 -5.11 -8.28
C CYS A 55 0.10 -3.87 -9.18
N TRP A 56 1.31 -3.40 -9.39
CA TRP A 56 1.61 -2.27 -10.25
C TRP A 56 1.86 -2.62 -11.72
N ARG A 57 1.75 -3.92 -12.09
CA ARG A 57 2.05 -4.44 -13.43
C ARG A 57 1.31 -3.74 -14.57
N HIS A 58 0.15 -3.16 -14.27
CA HIS A 58 -0.65 -2.43 -15.25
C HIS A 58 -0.43 -0.91 -15.21
N VAL A 59 0.12 -0.36 -14.10
CA VAL A 59 0.43 1.06 -13.97
C VAL A 59 1.84 1.37 -14.49
N ILE A 60 2.82 0.53 -14.16
CA ILE A 60 4.23 0.71 -14.57
C ILE A 60 4.37 0.98 -16.08
N PRO A 61 3.85 0.16 -17.00
CA PRO A 61 4.04 0.38 -18.44
C PRO A 61 3.41 1.69 -18.96
N ARG A 62 2.50 2.29 -18.20
CA ARG A 62 1.83 3.54 -18.57
C ARG A 62 2.58 4.81 -18.18
N LEU A 63 3.53 4.68 -17.27
CA LEU A 63 4.31 5.81 -16.75
C LEU A 63 5.81 5.71 -17.05
N ALA A 64 6.31 4.53 -17.40
CA ALA A 64 7.74 4.25 -17.56
C ALA A 64 8.42 5.04 -18.70
N ASP A 65 7.67 5.52 -19.68
CA ASP A 65 8.23 6.36 -20.77
C ASP A 65 8.67 7.75 -20.27
N ARG A 66 8.21 8.17 -19.09
CA ARG A 66 8.45 9.53 -18.56
C ARG A 66 9.00 9.57 -17.16
N HIS A 67 8.95 8.46 -16.43
CA HIS A 67 9.31 8.36 -15.01
C HIS A 67 10.10 7.10 -14.75
N ARG A 68 10.95 7.14 -13.74
CA ARG A 68 11.55 5.94 -13.15
C ARG A 68 10.62 5.40 -12.06
N LEU A 69 10.01 4.24 -12.30
CA LEU A 69 9.05 3.58 -11.43
C LEU A 69 9.78 2.57 -10.54
N ILE A 70 9.71 2.74 -9.24
CA ILE A 70 10.35 1.90 -8.23
C ILE A 70 9.25 1.28 -7.39
N ALA A 71 8.96 0.00 -7.60
CA ALA A 71 7.90 -0.72 -6.92
C ALA A 71 8.51 -1.78 -5.96
N PRO A 72 8.75 -1.43 -4.69
CA PRO A 72 9.26 -2.37 -3.71
C PRO A 72 8.17 -3.34 -3.26
N ASP A 73 8.57 -4.57 -2.96
CA ASP A 73 7.84 -5.42 -2.02
C ASP A 73 8.06 -4.84 -0.61
N LEU A 74 7.00 -4.50 0.10
CA LEU A 74 7.11 -4.02 1.48
C LEU A 74 7.72 -5.11 2.38
N ARG A 75 8.40 -4.71 3.46
CA ARG A 75 8.95 -5.69 4.44
C ARG A 75 7.92 -6.76 4.79
N GLY A 76 8.32 -8.02 4.79
CA GLY A 76 7.47 -9.17 5.11
C GLY A 76 6.66 -9.71 3.95
N PHE A 77 6.61 -9.03 2.80
CA PHE A 77 5.80 -9.42 1.66
C PHE A 77 6.63 -9.64 0.41
N GLY A 78 6.03 -10.26 -0.60
CA GLY A 78 6.70 -10.58 -1.85
C GLY A 78 8.00 -11.37 -1.63
N ARG A 79 9.14 -10.80 -2.05
CA ARG A 79 10.49 -11.36 -1.91
C ARG A 79 11.37 -10.57 -0.95
N SER A 80 10.87 -9.51 -0.35
CA SER A 80 11.59 -8.75 0.67
C SER A 80 11.78 -9.55 1.95
N ASP A 81 12.76 -9.15 2.74
CA ASP A 81 13.01 -9.72 4.05
C ASP A 81 11.83 -9.52 4.99
N ALA A 82 11.66 -10.46 5.91
CA ALA A 82 10.53 -10.50 6.84
C ALA A 82 11.02 -10.57 8.29
N PRO A 83 11.39 -9.44 8.89
CA PRO A 83 11.83 -9.38 10.28
C PRO A 83 10.70 -9.74 11.25
N ASP A 84 11.03 -9.89 12.54
CA ASP A 84 10.06 -10.26 13.58
C ASP A 84 9.24 -9.07 14.12
N SER A 85 9.49 -7.85 13.62
CA SER A 85 8.85 -6.60 14.09
C SER A 85 8.75 -5.54 12.99
N GLY A 86 8.15 -4.38 13.32
CA GLY A 86 8.11 -3.24 12.40
C GLY A 86 6.99 -3.30 11.37
N TYR A 87 5.89 -3.95 11.68
CA TYR A 87 4.75 -4.07 10.78
C TYR A 87 3.65 -3.07 11.12
N ASP A 88 3.94 -1.80 10.91
CA ASP A 88 2.96 -0.71 11.02
C ASP A 88 3.23 0.36 9.94
N GLY A 89 2.23 1.19 9.69
CA GLY A 89 2.31 2.15 8.59
C GLY A 89 3.36 3.24 8.78
N MET A 90 3.74 3.57 10.02
CA MET A 90 4.81 4.55 10.28
C MET A 90 6.17 3.95 9.92
N THR A 91 6.40 2.69 10.28
CA THR A 91 7.61 1.95 9.93
C THR A 91 7.71 1.74 8.42
N PHE A 92 6.62 1.40 7.74
CA PHE A 92 6.61 1.30 6.27
C PHE A 92 6.94 2.65 5.59
N GLY A 93 6.48 3.77 6.18
CA GLY A 93 6.86 5.10 5.70
C GLY A 93 8.34 5.40 5.90
N ALA A 94 8.92 4.98 7.02
CA ALA A 94 10.36 5.11 7.26
C ALA A 94 11.18 4.24 6.30
N ASP A 95 10.73 3.02 6.00
CA ASP A 95 11.36 2.15 5.00
C ASP A 95 11.34 2.78 3.59
N ALA A 96 10.23 3.45 3.23
CA ALA A 96 10.14 4.16 1.96
C ALA A 96 11.21 5.26 1.85
N ILE A 97 11.46 6.00 2.93
CA ILE A 97 12.52 7.02 2.96
C ILE A 97 13.90 6.36 2.92
N ALA A 98 14.13 5.31 3.72
CA ALA A 98 15.39 4.57 3.70
C ALA A 98 15.70 3.93 2.33
N LEU A 99 14.65 3.53 1.59
CA LEU A 99 14.82 3.05 0.22
C LEU A 99 15.25 4.18 -0.73
N LEU A 100 14.70 5.39 -0.60
CA LEU A 100 15.17 6.56 -1.36
C LEU A 100 16.64 6.84 -1.05
N ASP A 101 17.06 6.75 0.21
CA ASP A 101 18.47 6.95 0.61
C ASP A 101 19.39 5.89 -0.02
N ALA A 102 19.00 4.62 0.05
CA ALA A 102 19.78 3.51 -0.52
C ALA A 102 19.88 3.55 -2.06
N LEU A 103 18.92 4.25 -2.71
CA LEU A 103 18.93 4.48 -4.16
C LEU A 103 19.53 5.82 -4.57
N GLU A 104 20.06 6.60 -3.61
CA GLU A 104 20.60 7.95 -3.82
C GLU A 104 19.59 8.90 -4.48
N ILE A 105 18.29 8.75 -4.13
CA ILE A 105 17.21 9.59 -4.63
C ILE A 105 16.89 10.67 -3.60
N GLU A 106 17.13 11.92 -3.95
CA GLU A 106 16.90 13.06 -3.06
C GLU A 106 15.40 13.29 -2.82
N ARG A 107 14.59 13.21 -3.88
CA ARG A 107 13.16 13.49 -3.84
C ARG A 107 12.41 12.62 -4.85
N ALA A 108 11.21 12.15 -4.49
CA ALA A 108 10.40 11.30 -5.36
C ALA A 108 8.91 11.65 -5.28
N HIS A 109 8.15 11.28 -6.29
CA HIS A 109 6.69 11.12 -6.17
C HIS A 109 6.37 9.78 -5.51
N VAL A 110 5.16 9.66 -4.96
CA VAL A 110 4.69 8.40 -4.37
C VAL A 110 3.30 8.07 -4.89
N ILE A 111 3.08 6.81 -5.27
CA ILE A 111 1.73 6.25 -5.42
C ILE A 111 1.61 5.13 -4.38
N GLY A 112 0.61 5.22 -3.49
CA GLY A 112 0.44 4.23 -2.43
C GLY A 112 -0.98 3.69 -2.37
N HIS A 113 -1.12 2.38 -2.21
CA HIS A 113 -2.40 1.69 -2.08
C HIS A 113 -2.51 1.00 -0.74
N ASP A 114 -3.68 1.07 -0.08
CA ASP A 114 -3.98 0.40 1.19
C ASP A 114 -2.89 0.68 2.26
N TRP A 115 -2.16 -0.30 2.77
CA TRP A 115 -1.03 -0.11 3.69
C TRP A 115 0.08 0.74 3.08
N GLY A 116 0.34 0.61 1.79
CA GLY A 116 1.28 1.48 1.06
C GLY A 116 0.77 2.93 0.97
N GLY A 117 -0.54 3.14 0.95
CA GLY A 117 -1.15 4.46 1.03
C GLY A 117 -0.94 5.11 2.40
N PHE A 118 -1.10 4.33 3.48
CA PHE A 118 -0.78 4.81 4.82
C PHE A 118 0.73 5.10 4.95
N ALA A 119 1.59 4.24 4.39
CA ALA A 119 3.04 4.48 4.35
C ALA A 119 3.40 5.78 3.62
N ALA A 120 2.71 6.09 2.51
CA ALA A 120 2.86 7.35 1.79
C ALA A 120 2.50 8.55 2.67
N PHE A 121 1.38 8.51 3.41
CA PHE A 121 1.04 9.54 4.38
C PHE A 121 2.11 9.68 5.45
N ALA A 122 2.59 8.57 6.02
CA ALA A 122 3.62 8.57 7.05
C ALA A 122 4.93 9.18 6.56
N ALA A 123 5.39 8.82 5.35
CA ALA A 123 6.58 9.38 4.72
C ALA A 123 6.41 10.87 4.43
N GLY A 124 5.26 11.29 3.86
CA GLY A 124 4.98 12.69 3.54
C GLY A 124 4.87 13.59 4.78
N ILE A 125 4.41 13.06 5.91
CA ILE A 125 4.36 13.78 7.20
C ILE A 125 5.74 13.86 7.84
N ALA A 126 6.49 12.75 7.85
CA ALA A 126 7.79 12.68 8.53
C ALA A 126 8.91 13.37 7.75
N ALA A 127 8.88 13.32 6.42
CA ALA A 127 9.93 13.85 5.55
C ALA A 127 9.34 14.57 4.31
N PRO A 128 8.60 15.68 4.49
CA PRO A 128 7.89 16.34 3.40
C PRO A 128 8.83 16.86 2.29
N SER A 129 10.06 17.20 2.60
CA SER A 129 11.05 17.61 1.59
C SER A 129 11.49 16.49 0.64
N ARG A 130 11.32 15.23 1.06
CA ARG A 130 11.69 14.03 0.28
C ARG A 130 10.60 13.58 -0.69
N ILE A 131 9.37 14.10 -0.52
CA ILE A 131 8.20 13.71 -1.32
C ILE A 131 7.72 14.92 -2.13
N ALA A 132 7.73 14.79 -3.45
CA ALA A 132 7.32 15.87 -4.35
C ALA A 132 5.79 16.04 -4.42
N SER A 133 5.08 14.94 -4.57
CA SER A 133 3.62 14.83 -4.51
C SER A 133 3.20 13.38 -4.33
N MET A 134 1.95 13.14 -3.95
CA MET A 134 1.43 11.79 -3.69
C MET A 134 0.10 11.53 -4.38
N VAL A 135 -0.07 10.31 -4.88
CA VAL A 135 -1.40 9.74 -5.19
C VAL A 135 -1.66 8.60 -4.21
N VAL A 136 -2.71 8.69 -3.43
CA VAL A 136 -3.09 7.63 -2.49
C VAL A 136 -4.39 6.98 -2.91
N LEU A 137 -4.44 5.65 -2.81
CA LEU A 137 -5.51 4.81 -3.35
C LEU A 137 -6.11 3.98 -2.23
N ASN A 138 -7.43 4.06 -2.03
CA ASN A 138 -8.19 3.16 -1.15
C ASN A 138 -7.47 2.83 0.17
N THR A 139 -7.11 3.84 0.96
CA THR A 139 -6.38 3.69 2.22
C THR A 139 -7.10 4.40 3.37
N ILE A 140 -6.67 4.12 4.59
CA ILE A 140 -7.11 4.83 5.79
C ILE A 140 -6.15 5.98 6.03
N PRO A 141 -6.59 7.25 6.04
CA PRO A 141 -5.72 8.35 6.41
C PRO A 141 -5.36 8.29 7.92
N PRO A 142 -4.24 8.90 8.36
CA PRO A 142 -3.87 8.92 9.77
C PRO A 142 -4.90 9.61 10.67
N TRP A 143 -5.68 10.52 10.10
CA TRP A 143 -6.70 11.30 10.81
C TRP A 143 -8.08 10.66 10.63
N VAL A 144 -8.67 10.21 11.72
CA VAL A 144 -10.00 9.62 11.73
C VAL A 144 -10.90 10.45 12.64
N GLU A 145 -12.01 10.94 12.10
CA GLU A 145 -13.06 11.59 12.87
C GLU A 145 -14.18 10.60 13.20
N PRO A 146 -14.36 10.24 14.47
CA PRO A 146 -15.46 9.37 14.87
C PRO A 146 -16.82 9.97 14.50
N SER A 147 -17.70 9.17 13.92
CA SER A 147 -19.08 9.54 13.61
C SER A 147 -20.01 8.36 13.83
N PRO A 148 -21.31 8.60 14.11
CA PRO A 148 -22.28 7.50 14.24
C PRO A 148 -22.34 6.59 13.00
N ARG A 149 -22.18 7.18 11.80
CA ARG A 149 -22.17 6.42 10.54
C ARG A 149 -20.92 5.54 10.43
N LEU A 150 -19.75 6.05 10.86
CA LEU A 150 -18.54 5.23 10.88
C LEU A 150 -18.70 4.03 11.82
N VAL A 151 -19.27 4.23 13.01
CA VAL A 151 -19.51 3.13 13.97
C VAL A 151 -20.33 2.01 13.35
N LEU A 152 -21.35 2.36 12.55
CA LEU A 152 -22.19 1.38 11.86
C LEU A 152 -21.42 0.59 10.77
N GLU A 153 -20.33 1.13 10.25
CA GLU A 153 -19.51 0.50 9.20
C GLU A 153 -18.28 -0.26 9.74
N LEU A 154 -17.95 -0.11 11.03
CA LEU A 154 -16.74 -0.73 11.60
C LEU A 154 -16.74 -2.26 11.52
N TRP A 155 -17.89 -2.92 11.39
CA TRP A 155 -17.96 -4.36 11.18
C TRP A 155 -17.18 -4.81 9.93
N ARG A 156 -17.03 -3.93 8.92
CA ARG A 156 -16.26 -4.19 7.69
C ARG A 156 -14.79 -4.42 7.97
N THR A 157 -14.26 -3.87 9.08
CA THR A 157 -12.88 -4.06 9.50
C THR A 157 -12.71 -5.26 10.44
N SER A 158 -13.78 -6.04 10.70
CA SER A 158 -13.75 -7.19 11.63
C SER A 158 -12.78 -8.28 11.21
N TYR A 159 -12.54 -8.45 9.91
CA TYR A 159 -11.53 -9.39 9.38
C TYR A 159 -10.13 -9.11 9.94
N ALA A 160 -9.81 -7.84 10.24
CA ALA A 160 -8.53 -7.45 10.82
C ALA A 160 -8.27 -8.11 12.17
N PHE A 161 -9.30 -8.27 13.01
CA PHE A 161 -9.18 -8.95 14.30
C PHE A 161 -8.96 -10.46 14.12
N ALA A 162 -9.62 -11.07 13.13
CA ALA A 162 -9.38 -12.47 12.80
C ALA A 162 -7.96 -12.70 12.27
N LEU A 163 -7.45 -11.81 11.43
CA LEU A 163 -6.08 -11.87 10.94
C LEU A 163 -5.04 -11.55 12.02
N ALA A 164 -5.34 -10.67 12.97
CA ALA A 164 -4.48 -10.41 14.12
C ALA A 164 -4.33 -11.65 15.02
N ALA A 165 -5.41 -12.39 15.22
CA ALA A 165 -5.43 -13.59 16.07
C ALA A 165 -4.91 -14.83 15.34
N PHE A 166 -5.30 -15.05 14.11
CA PHE A 166 -5.13 -16.30 13.37
C PHE A 166 -4.51 -16.13 11.98
N GLY A 167 -3.96 -14.95 11.64
CA GLY A 167 -3.53 -14.58 10.27
C GLY A 167 -2.57 -15.60 9.67
N GLU A 168 -1.53 -16.00 10.38
CA GLU A 168 -0.59 -17.00 9.89
C GLU A 168 -1.30 -18.33 9.55
N ARG A 169 -2.19 -18.79 10.42
CA ARG A 169 -2.95 -20.03 10.20
C ARG A 169 -3.92 -19.91 9.02
N ILE A 170 -4.59 -18.75 8.91
CA ILE A 170 -5.54 -18.48 7.81
C ILE A 170 -4.79 -18.45 6.49
N VAL A 171 -3.72 -17.67 6.40
CA VAL A 171 -2.94 -17.51 5.17
C VAL A 171 -2.36 -18.85 4.70
N ARG A 172 -1.76 -19.61 5.60
CA ARG A 172 -1.14 -20.91 5.25
C ARG A 172 -2.16 -22.03 4.99
N GLY A 173 -3.28 -22.03 5.72
CA GLY A 173 -4.26 -23.10 5.64
C GLY A 173 -5.42 -22.84 4.68
N ARG A 174 -5.71 -21.59 4.36
CA ARG A 174 -6.88 -21.19 3.58
C ARG A 174 -6.56 -20.12 2.54
N PRO A 175 -5.61 -20.37 1.59
CA PRO A 175 -5.30 -19.43 0.52
C PRO A 175 -6.52 -19.09 -0.34
N ASP A 176 -7.50 -19.99 -0.41
CA ASP A 176 -8.78 -19.77 -1.08
C ASP A 176 -9.59 -18.62 -0.47
N VAL A 177 -9.48 -18.40 0.85
CA VAL A 177 -10.11 -17.26 1.53
C VAL A 177 -9.44 -15.96 1.07
N ILE A 178 -8.11 -15.91 1.03
CA ILE A 178 -7.36 -14.74 0.59
C ILE A 178 -7.67 -14.42 -0.88
N ALA A 179 -7.66 -15.44 -1.75
CA ALA A 179 -8.01 -15.26 -3.16
C ALA A 179 -9.45 -14.73 -3.36
N ARG A 180 -10.39 -15.15 -2.51
CA ARG A 180 -11.76 -14.59 -2.53
C ARG A 180 -11.81 -13.15 -2.03
N MET A 181 -11.04 -12.79 -0.99
CA MET A 181 -10.98 -11.40 -0.50
C MET A 181 -10.50 -10.44 -1.59
N LEU A 182 -9.45 -10.81 -2.34
CA LEU A 182 -8.93 -10.03 -3.47
C LEU A 182 -9.96 -9.75 -4.58
N ARG A 183 -11.05 -10.50 -4.63
CA ARG A 183 -12.09 -10.40 -5.66
C ARG A 183 -13.48 -10.09 -5.12
N ALA A 184 -13.57 -9.75 -3.83
CA ALA A 184 -14.87 -9.64 -3.15
C ALA A 184 -15.70 -8.46 -3.64
N ASP A 185 -15.06 -7.32 -3.89
CA ASP A 185 -15.70 -6.05 -4.25
C ASP A 185 -15.35 -5.55 -5.66
N ARG A 186 -14.68 -6.40 -6.44
CA ARG A 186 -14.30 -6.02 -7.80
C ARG A 186 -15.53 -5.68 -8.66
N VAL A 187 -15.41 -4.58 -9.38
CA VAL A 187 -16.38 -4.18 -10.39
C VAL A 187 -15.89 -4.57 -11.78
N HIS A 188 -14.57 -4.53 -11.98
CA HIS A 188 -13.92 -4.91 -13.22
C HIS A 188 -12.98 -6.10 -13.01
N ASP A 189 -12.69 -6.86 -14.06
CA ASP A 189 -11.78 -8.00 -14.01
C ASP A 189 -10.28 -7.59 -13.99
N GLY A 190 -9.93 -6.57 -13.20
CA GLY A 190 -8.54 -6.16 -13.00
C GLY A 190 -7.70 -7.23 -12.31
N ILE A 191 -8.29 -7.97 -11.38
CA ILE A 191 -7.69 -9.14 -10.74
C ILE A 191 -8.41 -10.39 -11.24
N THR A 192 -7.76 -11.16 -12.11
CA THR A 192 -8.29 -12.44 -12.54
C THR A 192 -8.28 -13.47 -11.40
N ARG A 193 -8.94 -14.61 -11.59
CA ARG A 193 -8.87 -15.69 -10.62
C ARG A 193 -7.42 -16.21 -10.45
N ALA A 194 -6.69 -16.32 -11.54
CA ALA A 194 -5.31 -16.78 -11.53
C ALA A 194 -4.39 -15.80 -10.78
N ASP A 195 -4.58 -14.47 -10.98
CA ASP A 195 -3.84 -13.46 -10.24
C ASP A 195 -4.11 -13.55 -8.74
N ALA A 196 -5.38 -13.66 -8.34
CA ALA A 196 -5.76 -13.77 -6.94
C ALA A 196 -5.18 -15.03 -6.27
N GLU A 197 -5.20 -16.16 -6.97
CA GLU A 197 -4.58 -17.40 -6.52
C GLU A 197 -3.05 -17.27 -6.40
N ALA A 198 -2.40 -16.56 -7.35
CA ALA A 198 -0.96 -16.31 -7.33
C ALA A 198 -0.55 -15.40 -6.14
N TYR A 199 -1.27 -14.30 -5.87
CA TYR A 199 -1.04 -13.46 -4.68
C TYR A 199 -1.20 -14.27 -3.40
N ALA A 200 -2.30 -15.03 -3.28
CA ALA A 200 -2.56 -15.86 -2.12
C ALA A 200 -1.46 -16.93 -1.92
N ALA A 201 -0.95 -17.53 -2.99
CA ALA A 201 0.12 -18.51 -2.94
C ALA A 201 1.47 -17.88 -2.51
N ARG A 202 1.83 -16.70 -3.01
CA ARG A 202 3.06 -15.99 -2.59
C ARG A 202 3.00 -15.60 -1.12
N LEU A 203 1.84 -15.22 -0.63
CA LEU A 203 1.64 -14.88 0.78
C LEU A 203 1.77 -16.09 1.73
N GLN A 204 1.70 -17.35 1.21
CA GLN A 204 1.85 -18.56 2.03
C GLN A 204 3.29 -18.84 2.51
N ARG A 205 4.30 -18.08 2.06
CA ARG A 205 5.64 -18.14 2.66
C ARG A 205 5.48 -18.03 4.19
N PRO A 206 6.12 -18.89 4.99
CA PRO A 206 5.99 -18.87 6.46
C PRO A 206 6.23 -17.47 7.04
N GLU A 207 7.22 -16.77 6.50
CA GLU A 207 7.60 -15.41 6.91
C GLU A 207 6.50 -14.40 6.59
N SER A 208 5.92 -14.45 5.39
CA SER A 208 4.86 -13.52 4.95
C SER A 208 3.53 -13.80 5.66
N ALA A 209 3.25 -15.07 5.94
CA ALA A 209 2.09 -15.44 6.74
C ALA A 209 2.20 -14.91 8.19
N ARG A 210 3.42 -15.00 8.80
CA ARG A 210 3.72 -14.40 10.10
C ARG A 210 3.62 -12.88 10.03
N ALA A 211 4.22 -12.25 9.02
CA ALA A 211 4.15 -10.81 8.77
C ALA A 211 2.70 -10.30 8.70
N THR A 212 1.80 -11.07 8.04
CA THR A 212 0.37 -10.77 8.02
C THR A 212 -0.21 -10.68 9.43
N ALA A 213 0.06 -11.65 10.29
CA ALA A 213 -0.45 -11.63 11.66
C ALA A 213 0.12 -10.44 12.46
N LEU A 214 1.40 -10.12 12.29
CA LEU A 214 2.05 -8.99 12.96
C LEU A 214 1.49 -7.65 12.49
N LEU A 215 1.25 -7.50 11.18
CA LEU A 215 0.63 -6.33 10.57
C LEU A 215 -0.75 -6.04 11.18
N TYR A 216 -1.62 -7.04 11.22
CA TYR A 216 -2.96 -6.86 11.77
C TYR A 216 -2.99 -6.74 13.31
N ARG A 217 -2.02 -7.32 14.01
CA ARG A 217 -1.83 -7.04 15.45
C ARG A 217 -1.42 -5.59 15.69
N SER A 218 -0.57 -5.03 14.84
CA SER A 218 -0.23 -3.61 14.90
C SER A 218 -1.46 -2.73 14.65
N TYR A 219 -2.25 -3.04 13.60
CA TYR A 219 -3.51 -2.36 13.32
C TYR A 219 -4.44 -2.35 14.54
N THR A 220 -4.70 -3.53 15.14
CA THR A 220 -5.63 -3.63 16.27
C THR A 220 -5.12 -2.92 17.53
N ARG A 221 -3.81 -2.91 17.78
CA ARG A 221 -3.20 -2.14 18.90
C ARG A 221 -3.34 -0.64 18.66
N SER A 222 -3.13 -0.19 17.43
CA SER A 222 -3.21 1.23 17.05
C SER A 222 -4.65 1.72 16.93
N PHE A 223 -5.62 0.83 16.78
CA PHE A 223 -7.01 1.18 16.57
C PHE A 223 -7.55 2.13 17.64
N LYS A 224 -7.32 1.82 18.94
CA LYS A 224 -7.71 2.70 20.04
C LYS A 224 -6.99 4.04 19.97
N ALA A 225 -5.69 4.03 19.72
CA ALA A 225 -4.86 5.23 19.65
C ALA A 225 -5.32 6.17 18.52
N VAL A 226 -5.71 5.62 17.38
CA VAL A 226 -6.20 6.39 16.23
C VAL A 226 -7.64 6.84 16.43
N MET A 227 -8.55 5.91 16.79
CA MET A 227 -10.00 6.16 16.80
C MET A 227 -10.46 6.93 18.04
N VAL A 228 -9.85 6.66 19.21
CA VAL A 228 -10.30 7.22 20.50
C VAL A 228 -9.36 8.33 20.97
N GLU A 229 -8.06 8.06 20.98
CA GLU A 229 -7.04 9.00 21.49
C GLU A 229 -6.65 10.06 20.44
N ARG A 230 -7.04 9.87 19.17
CA ARG A 230 -6.75 10.78 18.05
C ARG A 230 -5.27 11.12 17.96
N ARG A 231 -4.42 10.10 18.04
CA ARG A 231 -2.96 10.21 18.16
C ARG A 231 -2.32 11.15 17.13
N PHE A 232 -2.88 11.23 15.93
CA PHE A 232 -2.31 11.98 14.81
C PHE A 232 -3.02 13.33 14.56
N LYS A 233 -3.94 13.76 15.45
CA LYS A 233 -4.78 14.95 15.26
C LYS A 233 -4.01 16.25 15.00
N ASP A 234 -2.79 16.37 15.55
CA ASP A 234 -1.96 17.57 15.44
C ASP A 234 -0.94 17.49 14.28
N LEU A 235 -0.87 16.35 13.59
CA LEU A 235 -0.03 16.22 12.40
C LEU A 235 -0.69 16.88 11.18
N ARG A 236 0.14 17.48 10.32
CA ARG A 236 -0.28 18.07 9.05
C ARG A 236 0.52 17.47 7.90
N LEU A 237 -0.13 17.38 6.76
CA LEU A 237 0.46 16.99 5.49
C LEU A 237 0.58 18.22 4.61
N SER A 238 1.80 18.63 4.30
CA SER A 238 2.09 19.74 3.38
C SER A 238 2.37 19.29 1.94
N VAL A 239 2.49 17.97 1.73
CA VAL A 239 2.76 17.40 0.40
C VAL A 239 1.49 17.42 -0.44
N PRO A 240 1.53 17.99 -1.67
CA PRO A 240 0.40 17.94 -2.59
C PRO A 240 -0.08 16.52 -2.83
N THR A 241 -1.36 16.27 -2.60
CA THR A 241 -1.91 14.91 -2.56
C THR A 241 -3.21 14.80 -3.37
N ARG A 242 -3.32 13.74 -4.18
CA ARG A 242 -4.57 13.28 -4.79
C ARG A 242 -4.97 11.96 -4.16
N PHE A 243 -6.19 11.91 -3.63
CA PHE A 243 -6.73 10.72 -3.00
C PHE A 243 -7.84 10.14 -3.87
N LEU A 244 -7.59 9.02 -4.54
CA LEU A 244 -8.58 8.30 -5.33
C LEU A 244 -9.21 7.20 -4.49
N PHE A 245 -10.52 7.20 -4.39
CA PHE A 245 -11.25 6.25 -3.57
C PHE A 245 -12.38 5.57 -4.35
N GLY A 246 -12.30 4.27 -4.55
CA GLY A 246 -13.32 3.46 -5.23
C GLY A 246 -14.62 3.40 -4.43
N THR A 247 -15.74 3.76 -5.07
CA THR A 247 -17.04 3.84 -4.38
C THR A 247 -17.58 2.50 -3.91
N ASN A 248 -17.11 1.41 -4.47
CA ASN A 248 -17.50 0.03 -4.15
C ASN A 248 -16.56 -0.67 -3.17
N ASP A 249 -15.55 0.06 -2.63
CA ASP A 249 -14.60 -0.51 -1.67
C ASP A 249 -15.33 -1.15 -0.48
N MET A 250 -15.13 -2.44 -0.27
CA MET A 250 -15.70 -3.20 0.86
C MET A 250 -14.74 -3.32 2.05
N ALA A 251 -13.46 -3.06 1.87
CA ALA A 251 -12.46 -3.17 2.92
C ALA A 251 -12.37 -1.91 3.79
N VAL A 252 -12.39 -0.73 3.17
CA VAL A 252 -12.23 0.56 3.83
C VAL A 252 -13.57 1.33 3.79
N PRO A 253 -14.20 1.59 4.95
CA PRO A 253 -15.36 2.48 5.01
C PRO A 253 -15.00 3.91 4.58
N ARG A 254 -15.69 4.46 3.58
CA ARG A 254 -15.46 5.84 3.11
C ARG A 254 -15.57 6.91 4.19
N GLN A 255 -16.30 6.63 5.26
CA GLN A 255 -16.47 7.52 6.42
C GLN A 255 -15.16 7.77 7.17
N LEU A 256 -14.13 6.92 6.96
CA LEU A 256 -12.78 7.11 7.49
C LEU A 256 -12.06 8.30 6.84
N LEU A 257 -12.54 8.78 5.69
CA LEU A 257 -11.98 9.95 5.01
C LEU A 257 -12.58 11.28 5.54
N ASN A 258 -13.61 11.23 6.38
CA ASN A 258 -14.26 12.44 6.87
C ASN A 258 -13.27 13.35 7.60
N GLY A 259 -13.19 14.59 7.15
CA GLY A 259 -12.36 15.62 7.79
C GLY A 259 -10.87 15.57 7.44
N VAL A 260 -10.44 14.66 6.57
CA VAL A 260 -9.03 14.54 6.15
C VAL A 260 -8.48 15.84 5.59
N GLU A 261 -9.30 16.63 4.89
CA GLU A 261 -8.93 17.90 4.27
C GLU A 261 -8.45 18.94 5.29
N ARG A 262 -8.89 18.84 6.56
CA ARG A 262 -8.49 19.78 7.63
C ARG A 262 -7.04 19.61 8.05
N HIS A 263 -6.44 18.48 7.73
CA HIS A 263 -5.09 18.10 8.09
C HIS A 263 -4.09 18.21 6.93
N CYS A 264 -4.54 18.63 5.75
CA CYS A 264 -3.75 18.70 4.55
C CYS A 264 -3.76 20.13 3.98
N ASP A 265 -2.62 20.58 3.47
CA ASP A 265 -2.50 21.92 2.88
C ASP A 265 -3.01 21.93 1.43
N ASP A 266 -2.79 20.84 0.69
CA ASP A 266 -3.20 20.65 -0.70
C ASP A 266 -3.66 19.21 -0.92
N LEU A 267 -4.96 18.96 -0.79
CA LEU A 267 -5.59 17.64 -0.96
C LEU A 267 -6.81 17.74 -1.86
N VAL A 268 -6.86 16.88 -2.86
CA VAL A 268 -8.06 16.61 -3.65
C VAL A 268 -8.49 15.17 -3.41
N VAL A 269 -9.72 14.97 -2.92
CA VAL A 269 -10.35 13.65 -2.78
C VAL A 269 -11.29 13.41 -3.95
N GLU A 270 -11.05 12.34 -4.70
CA GLU A 270 -11.88 11.93 -5.83
C GLU A 270 -12.49 10.56 -5.57
N TYR A 271 -13.82 10.50 -5.60
CA TYR A 271 -14.56 9.24 -5.51
C TYR A 271 -14.73 8.64 -6.90
N VAL A 272 -14.06 7.52 -7.13
CA VAL A 272 -14.05 6.82 -8.42
C VAL A 272 -15.25 5.86 -8.49
N ALA A 273 -16.23 6.20 -9.31
CA ALA A 273 -17.38 5.34 -9.55
C ALA A 273 -16.95 4.02 -10.20
N ASP A 274 -17.74 2.97 -9.96
CA ASP A 274 -17.51 1.64 -10.54
C ASP A 274 -16.08 1.12 -10.33
N SER A 275 -15.56 1.24 -9.09
CA SER A 275 -14.28 0.69 -8.68
C SER A 275 -14.35 0.20 -7.24
N GLY A 276 -13.76 -0.97 -6.99
CA GLY A 276 -13.60 -1.55 -5.66
C GLY A 276 -12.35 -1.09 -4.96
N HIS A 277 -11.83 -1.94 -4.07
CA HIS A 277 -10.64 -1.65 -3.26
C HIS A 277 -9.36 -1.57 -4.07
N PHE A 278 -9.20 -2.43 -5.09
CA PHE A 278 -7.94 -2.58 -5.85
C PHE A 278 -7.94 -1.71 -7.12
N ILE A 279 -8.11 -0.41 -6.96
CA ILE A 279 -8.28 0.55 -8.07
C ILE A 279 -7.09 0.55 -9.05
N GLN A 280 -5.86 0.29 -8.61
CA GLN A 280 -4.67 0.18 -9.46
C GLN A 280 -4.74 -1.01 -10.42
N GLU A 281 -5.51 -2.02 -10.08
CA GLU A 281 -5.74 -3.19 -10.91
C GLU A 281 -6.98 -3.03 -11.81
N GLU A 282 -8.04 -2.39 -11.28
CA GLU A 282 -9.30 -2.21 -11.99
C GLU A 282 -9.28 -1.04 -12.98
N LYS A 283 -8.62 0.05 -12.62
CA LYS A 283 -8.56 1.30 -13.41
C LYS A 283 -7.13 1.85 -13.54
N PRO A 284 -6.16 1.04 -14.00
CA PRO A 284 -4.76 1.46 -14.06
C PRO A 284 -4.53 2.67 -14.96
N GLY A 285 -5.36 2.85 -16.01
CA GLY A 285 -5.30 4.02 -16.88
C GLY A 285 -5.64 5.31 -16.14
N LEU A 286 -6.72 5.31 -15.34
CA LEU A 286 -7.11 6.45 -14.51
C LEU A 286 -6.01 6.78 -13.49
N VAL A 287 -5.48 5.75 -12.79
CA VAL A 287 -4.42 5.97 -11.80
C VAL A 287 -3.19 6.61 -12.45
N ALA A 288 -2.77 6.12 -13.62
CA ALA A 288 -1.62 6.68 -14.34
C ALA A 288 -1.88 8.11 -14.84
N GLU A 289 -3.07 8.40 -15.35
CA GLU A 289 -3.46 9.74 -15.83
C GLU A 289 -3.44 10.76 -14.67
N GLN A 290 -4.10 10.42 -13.56
CA GLN A 290 -4.18 11.29 -12.38
C GLN A 290 -2.79 11.51 -11.74
N ALA A 291 -1.93 10.49 -11.78
CA ALA A 291 -0.55 10.60 -11.32
C ALA A 291 0.25 11.53 -12.24
N ALA A 292 0.20 11.31 -13.56
CA ALA A 292 0.95 12.13 -14.52
C ALA A 292 0.53 13.61 -14.46
N GLU A 293 -0.76 13.91 -14.31
CA GLU A 293 -1.25 15.28 -14.13
C GLU A 293 -0.70 15.95 -12.87
N LEU A 294 -0.69 15.22 -11.76
CA LEU A 294 -0.18 15.74 -10.48
C LEU A 294 1.34 15.96 -10.55
N PHE A 295 2.09 14.99 -11.07
CA PHE A 295 3.55 15.02 -11.17
C PHE A 295 4.04 16.17 -12.06
N ALA A 296 3.32 16.47 -13.15
CA ALA A 296 3.65 17.60 -14.02
C ALA A 296 3.52 18.98 -13.32
N ARG A 297 2.71 19.10 -12.26
CA ARG A 297 2.53 20.33 -11.48
C ARG A 297 3.60 20.51 -10.40
N TYR A 298 4.15 19.42 -9.88
CA TYR A 298 5.07 19.39 -8.74
C TYR A 298 6.29 18.54 -9.05
N PRO A 299 7.26 19.03 -9.84
CA PRO A 299 8.42 18.23 -10.24
C PRO A 299 9.23 17.72 -9.03
N ALA A 300 9.74 16.49 -9.16
CA ALA A 300 10.56 15.80 -8.15
C ALA A 300 12.05 16.15 -8.27
#